data_577eddc550e947913c7ed6b39ed5c0ff
#
_entry.id   577eddc550e947913c7ed6b39ed5c0ff
#
_cell.length_a   1.000
_cell.length_b   1.000
_cell.length_c   1.000
_cell.angle_alpha   90.00
_cell.angle_beta   90.00
_cell.angle_gamma   90.00
#
_symmetry.space_group_name_H-M   'P 1'
#
loop_
_entity.id
_entity.type
_entity.pdbx_description
1 polymer ?
#
loop_
_entity_poly.entity_id
_entity_poly.type
_entity_poly.pdbx_seq_one_letter_code
_entity_poly.pdbx_strand_id
1 'polypeptide(L)'
;KDSIYNTLPTRGYDVRIWPGRYPTQEQECKYGNRLAPLIASRMATNPKLRTGCGLDGKMGHPTDPARYNEDALNEKFLDKGPEDFALQYMLDTSLADALKQQLKLEDLVVANFSFDSVPEIVSYQATPSNQVKLPDDFVVTGARMYYAAPVFPGVAFVRPKERRMFIDPAGGGG
;
A
#
# COMPACT_ATOMS: atom_id res chain seq x y z
N LYS A 1 -8.10 10.69 4.69
CA LYS A 1 -7.91 11.54 5.91
C LYS A 1 -6.44 11.43 6.30
N ASP A 2 -5.70 12.53 6.22
CA ASP A 2 -4.33 12.55 6.74
C ASP A 2 -4.33 12.20 8.21
N SER A 3 -3.39 11.34 8.61
CA SER A 3 -3.22 11.01 10.02
C SER A 3 -3.01 12.31 10.80
N ILE A 4 -3.69 12.45 11.95
CA ILE A 4 -3.50 13.60 12.83
C ILE A 4 -2.02 13.83 13.15
N TYR A 5 -1.22 12.78 13.20
CA TYR A 5 0.23 12.85 13.43
C TYR A 5 1.00 13.60 12.32
N ASN A 6 0.47 13.66 11.10
CA ASN A 6 1.07 14.43 10.02
C ASN A 6 0.78 15.94 10.16
N THR A 7 -0.30 16.30 10.85
CA THR A 7 -0.69 17.71 11.07
C THR A 7 -0.17 18.29 12.39
N LEU A 8 0.22 17.46 13.35
CA LEU A 8 0.72 17.92 14.65
C LEU A 8 1.96 18.82 14.53
N PRO A 9 2.98 18.53 13.68
CA PRO A 9 4.13 19.41 13.54
C PRO A 9 3.76 20.84 13.08
N THR A 10 2.75 20.97 12.21
CA THR A 10 2.28 22.29 11.74
C THR A 10 1.61 23.11 12.83
N ARG A 11 1.21 22.45 13.92
CA ARG A 11 0.62 23.06 15.12
C ARG A 11 1.65 23.30 16.23
N GLY A 12 2.94 23.11 15.96
CA GLY A 12 4.03 23.34 16.91
C GLY A 12 4.32 22.18 17.87
N TYR A 13 3.76 20.98 17.63
CA TYR A 13 4.07 19.80 18.42
C TYR A 13 5.35 19.12 17.92
N ASP A 14 6.17 18.68 18.85
CA ASP A 14 7.36 17.86 18.56
C ASP A 14 6.95 16.38 18.51
N VAL A 15 6.89 15.83 17.30
CA VAL A 15 6.50 14.44 17.07
C VAL A 15 7.75 13.55 17.06
N ARG A 16 7.79 12.54 17.93
CA ARG A 16 8.85 11.54 17.99
C ARG A 16 8.28 10.16 17.70
N ILE A 17 8.89 9.48 16.72
CA ILE A 17 8.54 8.13 16.32
C ILE A 17 9.47 7.16 17.05
N TRP A 18 8.87 6.22 17.78
CA TRP A 18 9.58 5.13 18.45
C TRP A 18 9.06 3.80 17.92
N PRO A 19 9.66 3.26 16.84
CA PRO A 19 9.18 2.01 16.26
C PRO A 19 9.51 0.81 17.15
N GLY A 20 8.74 -0.26 17.05
CA GLY A 20 8.95 -1.49 17.83
C GLY A 20 10.24 -2.21 17.47
N ARG A 21 10.70 -2.09 16.22
CA ARG A 21 12.00 -2.59 15.74
C ARG A 21 12.85 -1.43 15.23
N TYR A 22 14.17 -1.58 15.31
CA TYR A 22 15.07 -0.65 14.65
C TYR A 22 14.76 -0.59 13.15
N PRO A 23 14.54 0.61 12.59
CA PRO A 23 14.14 0.75 11.19
C PRO A 23 15.28 0.39 10.23
N THR A 24 14.90 -0.13 9.07
CA THR A 24 15.81 -0.24 7.91
C THR A 24 16.25 1.15 7.46
N GLN A 25 17.25 1.22 6.60
CA GLN A 25 17.73 2.51 6.07
C GLN A 25 16.62 3.26 5.30
N GLU A 26 15.78 2.54 4.57
CA GLU A 26 14.64 3.12 3.85
C GLU A 26 13.60 3.71 4.82
N GLN A 27 13.26 2.97 5.86
CA GLN A 27 12.32 3.44 6.89
C GLN A 27 12.88 4.62 7.70
N GLU A 28 14.18 4.61 7.99
CA GLU A 28 14.86 5.74 8.65
C GLU A 28 14.75 7.02 7.81
N CYS A 29 14.94 6.92 6.49
CA CYS A 29 14.75 8.06 5.59
C CYS A 29 13.30 8.59 5.61
N LYS A 30 12.30 7.69 5.66
CA LYS A 30 10.89 8.07 5.75
C LYS A 30 10.54 8.77 7.08
N TYR A 31 11.11 8.30 8.19
CA TYR A 31 10.89 8.94 9.49
C TYR A 31 11.60 10.30 9.59
N GLY A 32 12.76 10.43 8.96
CA GLY A 32 13.54 11.66 8.95
C GLY A 32 13.85 12.16 10.38
N ASN A 33 13.68 13.46 10.61
CA ASN A 33 13.94 14.09 11.90
C ASN A 33 12.91 13.73 13.00
N ARG A 34 11.84 13.01 12.66
CA ARG A 34 10.83 12.53 13.62
C ARG A 34 11.27 11.25 14.34
N LEU A 35 12.27 10.53 13.83
CA LEU A 35 12.79 9.37 14.54
C LEU A 35 13.34 9.77 15.91
N ALA A 36 13.01 9.00 16.95
CA ALA A 36 13.46 9.29 18.31
C ALA A 36 15.00 9.37 18.37
N PRO A 37 15.59 10.44 18.92
CA PRO A 37 17.06 10.65 18.91
C PRO A 37 17.85 9.50 19.51
N LEU A 38 17.30 8.84 20.54
CA LEU A 38 17.94 7.68 21.15
C LEU A 38 18.06 6.50 20.18
N ILE A 39 17.03 6.26 19.36
CA ILE A 39 17.03 5.20 18.35
C ILE A 39 18.07 5.52 17.28
N ALA A 40 18.07 6.75 16.76
CA ALA A 40 19.03 7.21 15.77
C ALA A 40 20.48 7.09 16.29
N SER A 41 20.74 7.52 17.53
CA SER A 41 22.06 7.42 18.16
C SER A 41 22.53 5.97 18.30
N ARG A 42 21.66 5.06 18.75
CA ARG A 42 21.99 3.64 18.87
C ARG A 42 22.33 3.01 17.52
N MET A 43 21.58 3.34 16.47
CA MET A 43 21.84 2.85 15.11
C MET A 43 23.12 3.43 14.51
N ALA A 44 23.45 4.67 14.81
CA ALA A 44 24.73 5.28 14.42
C ALA A 44 25.92 4.56 15.05
N THR A 45 25.79 4.15 16.32
CA THR A 45 26.83 3.40 17.05
C THR A 45 26.91 1.95 16.59
N ASN A 46 25.76 1.32 16.30
CA ASN A 46 25.69 -0.07 15.87
C ASN A 46 24.73 -0.26 14.68
N PRO A 47 25.21 -0.17 13.44
CA PRO A 47 24.40 -0.34 12.24
C PRO A 47 23.77 -1.74 12.10
N LYS A 48 24.33 -2.76 12.76
CA LYS A 48 23.80 -4.14 12.73
C LYS A 48 22.41 -4.26 13.37
N LEU A 49 22.00 -3.27 14.16
CA LEU A 49 20.65 -3.24 14.74
C LEU A 49 19.53 -3.20 13.70
N ARG A 50 19.82 -2.79 12.49
CA ARG A 50 18.83 -2.64 11.39
C ARG A 50 18.35 -3.96 10.79
N THR A 51 19.07 -5.04 10.98
CA THR A 51 18.78 -6.35 10.37
C THR A 51 19.11 -7.49 11.31
N GLY A 52 18.77 -8.69 10.93
CA GLY A 52 19.13 -9.90 11.68
C GLY A 52 18.00 -10.47 12.53
N CYS A 53 16.84 -9.82 12.59
CA CYS A 53 15.67 -10.25 13.32
C CYS A 53 14.44 -10.40 12.41
N GLY A 54 13.32 -10.78 13.00
CA GLY A 54 12.11 -11.15 12.25
C GLY A 54 12.17 -12.59 11.76
N LEU A 55 11.06 -13.07 11.19
CA LEU A 55 10.93 -14.46 10.75
C LEU A 55 11.90 -14.83 9.60
N ASP A 56 12.31 -13.85 8.82
CA ASP A 56 13.21 -14.01 7.67
C ASP A 56 14.62 -13.44 7.90
N GLY A 57 14.90 -12.95 9.12
CA GLY A 57 16.18 -12.34 9.46
C GLY A 57 16.46 -10.97 8.81
N LYS A 58 15.45 -10.36 8.18
CA LYS A 58 15.62 -9.08 7.47
C LYS A 58 15.20 -7.87 8.28
N MET A 59 14.42 -8.07 9.33
CA MET A 59 13.95 -6.99 10.19
C MET A 59 15.02 -6.57 11.19
N GLY A 60 14.90 -5.34 11.70
CA GLY A 60 15.74 -4.86 12.76
C GLY A 60 15.46 -5.50 14.12
N HIS A 61 16.40 -5.37 15.03
CA HIS A 61 16.25 -5.81 16.41
C HIS A 61 15.12 -5.06 17.13
N PRO A 62 14.52 -5.62 18.19
CA PRO A 62 13.58 -4.91 19.05
C PRO A 62 14.22 -3.63 19.63
N THR A 63 13.51 -2.51 19.61
CA THR A 63 14.01 -1.24 20.17
C THR A 63 13.91 -1.19 21.69
N ASP A 64 12.91 -1.89 22.24
CA ASP A 64 12.69 -2.07 23.68
C ASP A 64 12.40 -3.55 24.00
N PRO A 65 13.46 -4.38 24.14
CA PRO A 65 13.29 -5.83 24.38
C PRO A 65 12.62 -6.17 25.71
N ALA A 66 12.65 -5.23 26.69
CA ALA A 66 11.97 -5.44 27.97
C ALA A 66 10.46 -5.38 27.84
N ARG A 67 9.96 -4.57 26.91
CA ARG A 67 8.51 -4.43 26.62
C ARG A 67 8.05 -5.40 25.53
N TYR A 68 8.79 -5.49 24.44
CA TYR A 68 8.52 -6.37 23.31
C TYR A 68 9.84 -7.04 22.90
N ASN A 69 10.01 -8.29 23.30
CA ASN A 69 11.12 -9.11 22.84
C ASN A 69 10.89 -9.60 21.40
N GLU A 70 11.85 -10.33 20.85
CA GLU A 70 11.80 -10.85 19.48
C GLU A 70 10.58 -11.74 19.24
N ASP A 71 10.29 -12.67 20.16
CA ASP A 71 9.19 -13.62 20.04
C ASP A 71 7.85 -12.89 20.06
N ALA A 72 7.67 -11.93 20.96
CA ALA A 72 6.46 -11.13 21.04
C ALA A 72 6.21 -10.31 19.76
N LEU A 73 7.24 -9.72 19.17
CA LEU A 73 7.10 -8.98 17.92
C LEU A 73 6.82 -9.90 16.72
N ASN A 74 7.40 -11.10 16.70
CA ASN A 74 7.11 -12.09 15.68
C ASN A 74 5.67 -12.61 15.79
N GLU A 75 5.19 -12.88 17.02
CA GLU A 75 3.78 -13.21 17.27
C GLU A 75 2.85 -12.11 16.74
N LYS A 76 3.12 -10.85 17.05
CA LYS A 76 2.33 -9.71 16.55
C LYS A 76 2.38 -9.58 15.03
N PHE A 77 3.51 -9.86 14.43
CA PHE A 77 3.66 -9.86 12.98
C PHE A 77 2.79 -10.95 12.31
N LEU A 78 2.77 -12.15 12.89
CA LEU A 78 1.93 -13.26 12.40
C LEU A 78 0.43 -13.01 12.63
N ASP A 79 0.07 -12.47 13.79
CA ASP A 79 -1.32 -12.18 14.17
C ASP A 79 -1.95 -11.07 13.32
N LYS A 80 -1.20 -9.97 13.10
CA LYS A 80 -1.69 -8.76 12.42
C LYS A 80 -1.44 -8.75 10.92
N GLY A 81 -0.46 -9.51 10.46
CA GLY A 81 0.07 -9.42 9.11
C GLY A 81 1.03 -8.23 8.92
N PRO A 82 1.76 -8.23 7.79
CA PRO A 82 2.84 -7.28 7.55
C PRO A 82 2.37 -5.81 7.51
N GLU A 83 1.18 -5.56 7.00
CA GLU A 83 0.64 -4.20 6.81
C GLU A 83 0.24 -3.56 8.13
N ASP A 84 -0.56 -4.25 8.92
CA ASP A 84 -0.99 -3.77 10.24
C ASP A 84 0.18 -3.71 11.22
N PHE A 85 1.13 -4.62 11.12
CA PHE A 85 2.37 -4.56 11.89
C PHE A 85 3.19 -3.32 11.55
N ALA A 86 3.34 -3.01 10.25
CA ALA A 86 4.03 -1.79 9.82
C ALA A 86 3.34 -0.53 10.36
N LEU A 87 2.02 -0.49 10.32
CA LEU A 87 1.25 0.66 10.82
C LEU A 87 1.31 0.80 12.34
N GLN A 88 1.08 -0.29 13.08
CA GLN A 88 0.86 -0.24 14.54
C GLN A 88 2.16 -0.33 15.34
N TYR A 89 3.14 -1.12 14.88
CA TYR A 89 4.39 -1.37 15.59
C TYR A 89 5.58 -0.64 14.99
N MET A 90 5.61 -0.47 13.65
CA MET A 90 6.66 0.32 13.02
C MET A 90 6.28 1.80 12.88
N LEU A 91 4.99 2.15 13.07
CA LEU A 91 4.47 3.51 12.92
C LEU A 91 4.73 4.06 11.50
N ASP A 92 4.78 3.17 10.51
CA ASP A 92 4.95 3.50 9.10
C ASP A 92 3.58 3.67 8.44
N THR A 93 3.19 4.91 8.21
CA THR A 93 1.91 5.25 7.58
C THR A 93 1.95 5.16 6.05
N SER A 94 3.12 4.98 5.44
CA SER A 94 3.28 4.98 3.98
C SER A 94 2.56 3.81 3.31
N LEU A 95 2.51 2.64 3.95
CA LEU A 95 1.75 1.48 3.48
C LEU A 95 0.24 1.72 3.56
N ALA A 96 -0.24 2.33 4.64
CA ALA A 96 -1.65 2.65 4.79
C ALA A 96 -2.13 3.64 3.72
N ASP A 97 -1.28 4.57 3.28
CA ASP A 97 -1.62 5.52 2.23
C ASP A 97 -1.59 4.87 0.83
N ALA A 98 -0.69 3.91 0.60
CA ALA A 98 -0.66 3.10 -0.61
C ALA A 98 -1.86 2.14 -0.73
N LEU A 99 -2.32 1.60 0.42
CA LEU A 99 -3.48 0.70 0.49
C LEU A 99 -4.82 1.44 0.44
N LYS A 100 -4.86 2.71 0.80
CA LYS A 100 -6.06 3.57 0.66
C LYS A 100 -6.42 3.88 -0.79
N GLN A 101 -5.55 3.61 -1.74
CA GLN A 101 -5.94 3.56 -3.14
C GLN A 101 -6.73 2.26 -3.38
N GLN A 102 -8.02 2.30 -3.05
CA GLN A 102 -8.94 1.17 -3.24
C GLN A 102 -9.09 0.77 -4.71
N LEU A 103 -8.71 1.65 -5.63
CA LEU A 103 -8.61 1.37 -7.06
C LEU A 103 -7.13 1.47 -7.46
N LYS A 104 -6.49 0.32 -7.58
CA LYS A 104 -5.17 0.25 -8.18
C LYS A 104 -5.32 0.29 -9.69
N LEU A 105 -4.45 1.05 -10.37
CA LEU A 105 -4.45 1.08 -11.85
C LEU A 105 -4.27 -0.32 -12.45
N GLU A 106 -3.58 -1.22 -11.73
CA GLU A 106 -3.42 -2.62 -12.13
C GLU A 106 -4.70 -3.45 -12.09
N ASP A 107 -5.74 -2.98 -11.37
CA ASP A 107 -7.04 -3.62 -11.25
C ASP A 107 -8.03 -3.08 -12.31
N LEU A 108 -7.64 -2.06 -13.08
CA LEU A 108 -8.47 -1.54 -14.16
C LEU A 108 -8.54 -2.52 -15.30
N VAL A 109 -9.77 -2.78 -15.72
CA VAL A 109 -10.06 -3.54 -16.93
C VAL A 109 -10.49 -2.56 -18.01
N VAL A 110 -9.71 -2.50 -19.09
CA VAL A 110 -9.98 -1.58 -20.21
C VAL A 110 -10.57 -2.35 -21.36
N ALA A 111 -11.72 -1.89 -21.84
CA ALA A 111 -12.38 -2.45 -23.00
C ALA A 111 -12.86 -1.34 -23.94
N ASN A 112 -12.75 -1.58 -25.24
CA ASN A 112 -13.28 -0.68 -26.24
C ASN A 112 -14.73 -1.06 -26.54
N PHE A 113 -15.67 -0.40 -25.85
CA PHE A 113 -17.10 -0.57 -26.10
C PHE A 113 -17.65 0.54 -27.01
N SER A 114 -18.45 0.14 -27.98
CA SER A 114 -19.28 1.11 -28.69
C SER A 114 -20.36 1.65 -27.77
N PHE A 115 -20.65 2.96 -27.86
CA PHE A 115 -21.78 3.54 -27.10
C PHE A 115 -23.14 2.98 -27.51
N ASP A 116 -23.26 2.37 -28.70
CA ASP A 116 -24.51 1.85 -29.25
C ASP A 116 -24.64 0.33 -29.09
N SER A 117 -23.58 -0.36 -28.71
CA SER A 117 -23.57 -1.82 -28.58
C SER A 117 -22.65 -2.25 -27.43
N VAL A 118 -23.23 -2.89 -26.44
CA VAL A 118 -22.51 -3.43 -25.26
C VAL A 118 -22.78 -4.92 -25.13
N PRO A 119 -21.83 -5.70 -24.63
CA PRO A 119 -22.03 -7.12 -24.34
C PRO A 119 -23.02 -7.27 -23.19
N GLU A 120 -23.93 -8.25 -23.30
CA GLU A 120 -24.93 -8.56 -22.28
C GLU A 120 -24.25 -9.09 -20.98
N ILE A 121 -23.16 -9.83 -21.12
CA ILE A 121 -22.36 -10.37 -20.02
C ILE A 121 -20.90 -10.07 -20.26
N VAL A 122 -20.21 -9.63 -19.22
CA VAL A 122 -18.75 -9.39 -19.20
C VAL A 122 -18.11 -10.38 -18.25
N SER A 123 -17.16 -11.16 -18.74
CA SER A 123 -16.34 -12.05 -17.92
C SER A 123 -14.92 -11.54 -17.83
N TYR A 124 -14.34 -11.66 -16.64
CA TYR A 124 -12.95 -11.28 -16.38
C TYR A 124 -12.08 -12.52 -16.20
N GLN A 125 -11.04 -12.62 -16.99
CA GLN A 125 -10.01 -13.63 -16.79
C GLN A 125 -8.65 -12.93 -16.76
N ALA A 126 -7.95 -13.07 -15.65
CA ALA A 126 -6.58 -12.57 -15.52
C ALA A 126 -5.59 -13.57 -16.16
N THR A 127 -5.56 -13.63 -17.48
CA THR A 127 -4.60 -14.44 -18.22
C THR A 127 -3.64 -13.56 -19.03
N PRO A 128 -2.36 -13.98 -19.24
CA PRO A 128 -1.42 -13.23 -20.03
C PRO A 128 -1.90 -12.92 -21.46
N SER A 129 -2.76 -13.77 -22.01
CA SER A 129 -3.35 -13.61 -23.35
C SER A 129 -4.36 -12.48 -23.46
N ASN A 130 -4.89 -11.99 -22.31
CA ASN A 130 -5.90 -10.94 -22.25
C ASN A 130 -5.32 -9.59 -21.85
N GLN A 131 -4.01 -9.42 -21.93
CA GLN A 131 -3.36 -8.16 -21.63
C GLN A 131 -3.37 -7.24 -22.84
N VAL A 132 -3.88 -6.02 -22.63
CA VAL A 132 -3.83 -4.94 -23.64
C VAL A 132 -2.74 -3.97 -23.25
N LYS A 133 -1.81 -3.69 -24.17
CA LYS A 133 -0.79 -2.66 -23.98
C LYS A 133 -1.47 -1.28 -23.99
N LEU A 134 -1.09 -0.45 -23.03
CA LEU A 134 -1.49 0.96 -23.03
C LEU A 134 -0.89 1.71 -24.22
N PRO A 135 -1.58 2.73 -24.76
CA PRO A 135 -0.98 3.67 -25.70
C PRO A 135 0.31 4.28 -25.15
N ASP A 136 1.31 4.48 -26.02
CA ASP A 136 2.63 4.96 -25.61
C ASP A 136 2.63 6.42 -25.08
N ASP A 137 1.58 7.17 -25.37
CA ASP A 137 1.33 8.53 -24.86
C ASP A 137 0.69 8.55 -23.45
N PHE A 138 0.28 7.39 -22.96
CA PHE A 138 -0.30 7.26 -21.63
C PHE A 138 0.81 6.98 -20.60
N VAL A 139 1.34 8.03 -19.99
CA VAL A 139 2.41 7.93 -18.99
C VAL A 139 1.82 8.06 -17.60
N VAL A 140 1.80 6.94 -16.85
CA VAL A 140 1.51 6.96 -15.41
C VAL A 140 2.70 6.40 -14.68
N THR A 141 3.34 7.22 -13.84
CA THR A 141 4.51 6.83 -13.07
C THR A 141 4.16 5.67 -12.12
N GLY A 142 4.84 4.54 -12.28
CA GLY A 142 4.61 3.34 -11.44
C GLY A 142 3.47 2.44 -11.89
N ALA A 143 2.77 2.76 -12.99
CA ALA A 143 1.72 1.90 -13.52
C ALA A 143 2.27 0.78 -14.41
N ARG A 144 1.60 -0.37 -14.40
CA ARG A 144 1.88 -1.41 -15.39
C ARG A 144 1.47 -0.92 -16.78
N MET A 145 2.28 -1.24 -17.78
CA MET A 145 2.00 -0.87 -19.18
C MET A 145 0.91 -1.73 -19.85
N TYR A 146 0.24 -2.59 -19.08
CA TYR A 146 -0.75 -3.54 -19.59
C TYR A 146 -1.94 -3.60 -18.65
N TYR A 147 -3.13 -3.64 -19.24
CA TYR A 147 -4.39 -3.91 -18.54
C TYR A 147 -4.99 -5.24 -18.97
N ALA A 148 -5.80 -5.84 -18.11
CA ALA A 148 -6.59 -6.98 -18.50
C ALA A 148 -7.75 -6.54 -19.39
N ALA A 149 -7.95 -7.22 -20.53
CA ALA A 149 -9.14 -7.04 -21.33
C ALA A 149 -10.23 -8.03 -20.89
N PRO A 150 -11.49 -7.62 -20.88
CA PRO A 150 -12.58 -8.54 -20.61
C PRO A 150 -12.73 -9.56 -21.74
N VAL A 151 -13.18 -10.76 -21.41
CA VAL A 151 -13.47 -11.83 -22.36
C VAL A 151 -14.98 -11.85 -22.57
N PHE A 152 -15.39 -11.95 -23.84
CA PHE A 152 -16.80 -12.04 -24.24
C PHE A 152 -17.08 -13.39 -24.89
N PRO A 153 -17.20 -14.49 -24.12
CA PRO A 153 -17.40 -15.80 -24.69
C PRO A 153 -18.80 -15.95 -25.26
N GLY A 154 -18.93 -15.81 -26.59
CA GLY A 154 -20.20 -16.08 -27.31
C GLY A 154 -21.40 -15.20 -26.92
N VAL A 155 -21.14 -14.03 -26.34
CA VAL A 155 -22.18 -13.16 -25.79
C VAL A 155 -22.79 -12.27 -26.89
N ALA A 156 -24.11 -12.11 -26.83
CA ALA A 156 -24.81 -11.16 -27.69
C ALA A 156 -24.45 -9.71 -27.29
N PHE A 157 -24.29 -8.86 -28.32
CA PHE A 157 -24.17 -7.42 -28.13
C PHE A 157 -25.52 -6.78 -28.26
N VAL A 158 -25.91 -6.02 -27.25
CA VAL A 158 -27.25 -5.40 -27.20
C VAL A 158 -27.12 -3.88 -27.08
N ARG A 159 -28.14 -3.17 -27.59
CA ARG A 159 -28.19 -1.72 -27.39
C ARG A 159 -28.60 -1.41 -25.96
N PRO A 160 -27.82 -0.60 -25.21
CA PRO A 160 -28.16 -0.25 -23.84
C PRO A 160 -29.48 0.56 -23.82
N LYS A 161 -30.41 0.15 -22.96
CA LYS A 161 -31.68 0.88 -22.76
C LYS A 161 -31.48 2.15 -21.93
N GLU A 162 -30.51 2.12 -21.05
CA GLU A 162 -30.21 3.21 -20.14
C GLU A 162 -28.71 3.23 -19.82
N ARG A 163 -28.16 4.41 -19.54
CA ARG A 163 -26.78 4.59 -19.14
C ARG A 163 -26.77 5.28 -17.77
N ARG A 164 -26.15 4.68 -16.81
CA ARG A 164 -25.98 5.25 -15.46
C ARG A 164 -24.52 5.23 -15.08
N MET A 165 -24.05 6.31 -14.50
CA MET A 165 -22.73 6.39 -13.91
C MET A 165 -22.91 6.42 -12.40
N PHE A 166 -22.29 5.46 -11.70
CA PHE A 166 -22.13 5.49 -10.27
C PHE A 166 -20.69 5.91 -9.96
N ILE A 167 -20.56 7.00 -9.23
CA ILE A 167 -19.26 7.41 -8.66
C ILE A 167 -19.44 7.26 -7.15
N ASP A 168 -18.82 6.22 -6.59
CA ASP A 168 -18.67 6.08 -5.15
C ASP A 168 -17.31 6.67 -4.77
N PRO A 169 -17.25 7.89 -4.22
CA PRO A 169 -15.99 8.44 -3.73
C PRO A 169 -15.60 7.69 -2.46
N ALA A 170 -14.99 6.51 -2.62
CA ALA A 170 -14.47 5.71 -1.53
C ALA A 170 -13.63 6.58 -0.59
N GLY A 171 -14.08 6.77 0.63
CA GLY A 171 -13.40 7.55 1.66
C GLY A 171 -14.24 8.61 2.35
N GLY A 172 -15.51 8.77 2.01
CA GLY A 172 -16.44 9.63 2.71
C GLY A 172 -17.15 9.01 3.91
N GLY A 173 -16.74 7.85 4.36
CA GLY A 173 -17.25 7.22 5.58
C GLY A 173 -16.85 8.04 6.80
N GLY A 174 -17.83 8.56 7.53
CA GLY A 174 -17.70 9.34 8.74
C GLY A 174 -17.06 8.59 9.91
#